data_fea79db2587ba17e69fd2503cc277e63
#
_entry.id   fea79db2587ba17e69fd2503cc277e63
#
_cell.length_a   1.000
_cell.length_b   1.000
_cell.length_c   1.000
_cell.angle_alpha   90.00
_cell.angle_beta   90.00
_cell.angle_gamma   90.00
#
_symmetry.space_group_name_H-M   'P 1'
#
loop_
_entity.id
_entity.type
_entity.pdbx_description
1 polymer ?
#
loop_
_entity_poly.entity_id
_entity_poly.type
_entity_poly.pdbx_seq_one_letter_code
_entity_poly.pdbx_strand_id
1 'polypeptide(L)'
;MAVVEDDPSFRRALSRSLVLRGFRSEVFASAEEFLQHPGALNADCLVLDIHLGGMSGFELQGELAKRPSPPPIIFITAFDEPATRERALEAGAAGYLQKPFDEDSLLQAIGQAGFAPSGPVRPT
;
A
#
# COMPACT_ATOMS: atom_id res chain seq x y z
N MET A 1 4.83 -4.63 -6.25
CA MET A 1 3.97 -4.01 -5.22
C MET A 1 4.67 -4.03 -3.88
N ALA A 2 4.60 -2.95 -3.16
CA ALA A 2 5.20 -2.87 -1.83
C ALA A 2 4.12 -2.72 -0.76
N VAL A 3 4.38 -3.29 0.41
CA VAL A 3 3.48 -3.22 1.57
C VAL A 3 4.27 -2.69 2.76
N VAL A 4 3.80 -1.60 3.35
CA VAL A 4 4.39 -1.05 4.57
C VAL A 4 3.38 -1.18 5.71
N GLU A 5 3.64 -2.07 6.63
CA GLU A 5 2.75 -2.44 7.71
C GLU A 5 3.57 -2.93 8.91
N ASP A 6 3.38 -2.35 10.09
CA ASP A 6 4.17 -2.69 11.25
C ASP A 6 3.68 -3.92 12.03
N ASP A 7 2.42 -4.32 11.87
CA ASP A 7 1.92 -5.55 12.48
C ASP A 7 2.42 -6.77 11.68
N PRO A 8 3.28 -7.62 12.26
CA PRO A 8 3.84 -8.73 11.50
C PRO A 8 2.80 -9.76 11.03
N SER A 9 1.76 -10.01 11.81
CA SER A 9 0.72 -10.96 11.41
C SER A 9 -0.10 -10.44 10.25
N PHE A 10 -0.52 -9.18 10.33
CA PHE A 10 -1.29 -8.56 9.26
C PHE A 10 -0.45 -8.42 7.99
N ARG A 11 0.82 -8.03 8.15
CA ARG A 11 1.76 -7.90 7.04
C ARG A 11 1.92 -9.20 6.27
N ARG A 12 2.11 -10.31 6.99
CA ARG A 12 2.25 -11.64 6.36
C ARG A 12 0.97 -12.07 5.66
N ALA A 13 -0.18 -11.86 6.30
CA ALA A 13 -1.46 -12.22 5.70
C ALA A 13 -1.72 -11.44 4.43
N LEU A 14 -1.41 -10.15 4.45
CA LEU A 14 -1.59 -9.27 3.30
C LEU A 14 -0.67 -9.66 2.15
N SER A 15 0.60 -9.93 2.45
CA SER A 15 1.56 -10.38 1.44
C SER A 15 1.13 -11.71 0.81
N ARG A 16 0.70 -12.65 1.64
CA ARG A 16 0.23 -13.95 1.14
C ARG A 16 -0.96 -13.79 0.20
N SER A 17 -1.90 -12.94 0.60
CA SER A 17 -3.09 -12.67 -0.22
C SER A 17 -2.70 -12.14 -1.59
N LEU A 18 -1.77 -11.19 -1.62
CA LEU A 18 -1.30 -10.59 -2.86
C LEU A 18 -0.59 -11.60 -3.75
N VAL A 19 0.31 -12.40 -3.17
CA VAL A 19 1.05 -13.41 -3.91
C VAL A 19 0.12 -14.47 -4.50
N LEU A 20 -0.87 -14.91 -3.74
CA LEU A 20 -1.85 -15.90 -4.22
C LEU A 20 -2.69 -15.37 -5.38
N ARG A 21 -2.82 -14.06 -5.50
CA ARG A 21 -3.55 -13.43 -6.60
C ARG A 21 -2.64 -13.01 -7.76
N GLY A 22 -1.38 -13.42 -7.74
CA GLY A 22 -0.46 -13.20 -8.85
C GLY A 22 0.31 -11.89 -8.80
N PHE A 23 0.30 -11.19 -7.67
CA PHE A 23 1.09 -9.97 -7.49
C PHE A 23 2.44 -10.30 -6.88
N ARG A 24 3.46 -9.58 -7.30
CA ARG A 24 4.74 -9.59 -6.61
C ARG A 24 4.60 -8.68 -5.40
N SER A 25 5.13 -9.13 -4.27
CA SER A 25 4.98 -8.41 -3.01
C SER A 25 6.31 -8.33 -2.28
N GLU A 26 6.71 -7.12 -1.93
CA GLU A 26 7.80 -6.86 -1.00
C GLU A 26 7.22 -6.19 0.22
N VAL A 27 7.62 -6.62 1.41
CA VAL A 27 7.04 -6.14 2.66
C VAL A 27 8.06 -5.42 3.51
N PHE A 28 7.59 -4.40 4.21
CA PHE A 28 8.43 -3.56 5.07
C PHE A 28 7.70 -3.31 6.37
N ALA A 29 8.45 -3.34 7.47
CA ALA A 29 7.89 -3.15 8.81
C ALA A 29 7.71 -1.67 9.17
N SER A 30 8.35 -0.77 8.45
CA SER A 30 8.30 0.67 8.74
C SER A 30 8.51 1.48 7.47
N ALA A 31 8.12 2.75 7.53
CA ALA A 31 8.38 3.68 6.44
C ALA A 31 9.88 3.89 6.24
N GLU A 32 10.62 3.94 7.33
CA GLU A 32 12.07 4.11 7.28
C GLU A 32 12.75 2.95 6.56
N GLU A 33 12.32 1.72 6.86
CA GLU A 33 12.84 0.54 6.21
C GLU A 33 12.56 0.57 4.69
N PHE A 34 11.35 0.99 4.34
CA PHE A 34 10.97 1.14 2.94
C PHE A 34 11.88 2.14 2.21
N LEU A 35 12.11 3.29 2.80
CA LEU A 35 12.93 4.33 2.18
C LEU A 35 14.39 3.93 2.02
N GLN A 36 14.88 3.01 2.84
CA GLN A 36 16.26 2.54 2.79
C GLN A 36 16.48 1.40 1.80
N HIS A 37 15.41 0.83 1.28
CA HIS A 37 15.52 -0.31 0.38
C HIS A 37 15.80 0.16 -1.05
N PRO A 38 16.89 -0.32 -1.70
CA PRO A 38 17.30 0.22 -3.00
C PRO A 38 16.26 0.15 -4.11
N GLY A 39 15.43 -0.86 -4.13
CA GLY A 39 14.40 -1.01 -5.15
C GLY A 39 13.03 -0.50 -4.78
N ALA A 40 12.85 -0.05 -3.54
CA ALA A 40 11.51 0.24 -3.02
C ALA A 40 10.84 1.42 -3.72
N LEU A 41 11.62 2.41 -4.10
CA LEU A 41 11.11 3.62 -4.75
C LEU A 41 10.61 3.39 -6.17
N ASN A 42 10.91 2.23 -6.73
CA ASN A 42 10.43 1.81 -8.04
C ASN A 42 9.19 0.90 -7.93
N ALA A 43 8.61 0.80 -6.75
CA ALA A 43 7.40 0.01 -6.57
C ALA A 43 6.28 0.58 -7.43
N ASP A 44 5.55 -0.31 -8.08
CA ASP A 44 4.45 0.08 -8.97
C ASP A 44 3.25 0.57 -8.16
N CYS A 45 3.05 0.02 -6.98
CA CYS A 45 1.95 0.37 -6.09
C CYS A 45 2.38 0.14 -4.65
N LEU A 46 1.89 0.97 -3.77
CA LEU A 46 2.22 0.91 -2.35
C LEU A 46 0.94 0.75 -1.53
N VAL A 47 0.87 -0.31 -0.74
CA VAL A 47 -0.16 -0.47 0.28
C VAL A 47 0.46 0.00 1.59
N LEU A 48 -0.10 1.05 2.18
CA LEU A 48 0.57 1.80 3.23
C LEU A 48 -0.35 2.04 4.42
N ASP A 49 0.05 1.49 5.57
CA ASP A 49 -0.64 1.77 6.82
C ASP A 49 -0.41 3.23 7.22
N ILE A 50 -1.47 3.92 7.61
CA ILE A 50 -1.39 5.30 8.06
C ILE A 50 -0.69 5.38 9.41
N HIS A 51 -1.00 4.45 10.31
CA HIS A 51 -0.53 4.47 11.71
C HIS A 51 0.67 3.55 11.91
N LEU A 52 1.84 4.05 11.55
CA LEU A 52 3.10 3.33 11.75
C LEU A 52 3.86 3.95 12.93
N GLY A 53 4.65 3.13 13.61
CA GLY A 53 5.60 3.65 14.57
C GLY A 53 6.68 4.46 13.84
N GLY A 54 7.18 5.52 14.43
CA GLY A 54 8.15 6.39 13.76
C GLY A 54 7.47 7.24 12.69
N MET A 55 8.02 7.24 11.47
CA MET A 55 7.42 7.99 10.37
C MET A 55 6.04 7.42 10.03
N SER A 56 5.03 8.27 9.98
CA SER A 56 3.66 7.84 9.67
C SER A 56 3.47 7.59 8.18
N GLY A 57 2.34 6.97 7.82
CA GLY A 57 2.00 6.77 6.42
C GLY A 57 1.87 8.07 5.65
N PHE A 58 1.27 9.10 6.25
CA PHE A 58 1.15 10.40 5.59
C PHE A 58 2.50 11.09 5.41
N GLU A 59 3.39 10.93 6.39
CA GLU A 59 4.74 11.47 6.26
C GLU A 59 5.52 10.79 5.14
N LEU A 60 5.39 9.47 5.02
CA LEU A 60 6.01 8.74 3.93
C LEU A 60 5.43 9.18 2.59
N GLN A 61 4.11 9.35 2.50
CA GLN A 61 3.47 9.84 1.28
C GLN A 61 4.03 11.20 0.88
N GLY A 62 4.24 12.09 1.85
CA GLY A 62 4.83 13.40 1.58
C GLY A 62 6.24 13.30 1.00
N GLU A 63 7.05 12.37 1.51
CA GLU A 63 8.38 12.15 0.98
C GLU A 63 8.34 11.61 -0.45
N LEU A 64 7.43 10.66 -0.72
CA LEU A 64 7.29 10.08 -2.05
C LEU A 64 6.74 11.09 -3.06
N ALA A 65 5.89 12.00 -2.64
CA ALA A 65 5.32 13.02 -3.51
C ALA A 65 6.38 13.97 -4.09
N LYS A 66 7.55 14.05 -3.48
CA LYS A 66 8.67 14.85 -3.98
C LYS A 66 9.38 14.20 -5.16
N ARG A 67 9.07 12.96 -5.47
CA ARG A 67 9.70 12.21 -6.56
C ARG A 67 9.02 12.54 -7.89
N PRO A 68 9.74 12.40 -9.02
CA PRO A 68 9.15 12.69 -10.33
C PRO A 68 7.96 11.82 -10.69
N SER A 69 7.96 10.57 -10.27
CA SER A 69 6.89 9.61 -10.55
C SER A 69 6.55 8.83 -9.30
N PRO A 70 5.82 9.42 -8.36
CA PRO A 70 5.47 8.71 -7.13
C PRO A 70 4.53 7.53 -7.45
N PRO A 71 4.68 6.40 -6.74
CA PRO A 71 3.78 5.27 -6.95
C PRO A 71 2.37 5.61 -6.45
N PRO A 72 1.34 5.01 -7.04
CA PRO A 72 0.00 5.12 -6.46
C PRO A 72 -0.03 4.45 -5.09
N ILE A 73 -0.74 5.07 -4.16
CA ILE A 73 -0.78 4.65 -2.76
C ILE A 73 -2.20 4.26 -2.37
N ILE A 74 -2.35 3.06 -1.82
CA ILE A 74 -3.57 2.61 -1.17
C ILE A 74 -3.31 2.67 0.32
N PHE A 75 -3.98 3.62 1.00
CA PHE A 75 -3.86 3.72 2.45
C PHE A 75 -4.73 2.68 3.13
N ILE A 76 -4.21 2.09 4.21
CA ILE A 76 -4.97 1.20 5.08
C ILE A 76 -4.91 1.73 6.50
N THR A 77 -5.98 1.54 7.27
CA THR A 77 -6.03 2.04 8.64
C THR A 77 -7.02 1.23 9.49
N ALA A 78 -6.67 1.02 10.76
CA ALA A 78 -7.61 0.48 11.74
C ALA A 78 -8.56 1.57 12.28
N PHE A 79 -8.24 2.84 12.02
CA PHE A 79 -8.97 3.98 12.58
C PHE A 79 -9.55 4.83 11.45
N ASP A 80 -10.76 4.47 11.02
CA ASP A 80 -11.44 5.18 9.95
C ASP A 80 -12.19 6.38 10.52
N GLU A 81 -11.53 7.51 10.52
CA GLU A 81 -12.11 8.77 10.93
C GLU A 81 -12.33 9.66 9.71
N PRO A 82 -13.42 10.48 9.68
CA PRO A 82 -13.67 11.34 8.52
C PRO A 82 -12.50 12.25 8.16
N ALA A 83 -11.82 12.81 9.15
CA ALA A 83 -10.66 13.67 8.90
C ALA A 83 -9.51 12.92 8.26
N THR A 84 -9.30 11.67 8.66
CA THR A 84 -8.25 10.82 8.10
C THR A 84 -8.55 10.46 6.65
N ARG A 85 -9.79 10.08 6.38
CA ARG A 85 -10.23 9.77 5.02
C ARG A 85 -10.10 10.98 4.09
N GLU A 86 -10.53 12.13 4.57
CA GLU A 86 -10.41 13.37 3.80
C GLU A 86 -8.96 13.71 3.50
N ARG A 87 -8.09 13.57 4.48
CA ARG A 87 -6.66 13.82 4.29
C ARG A 87 -6.06 12.88 3.24
N ALA A 88 -6.46 11.61 3.25
CA ALA A 88 -6.00 10.64 2.25
C ALA A 88 -6.44 11.06 0.85
N LEU A 89 -7.69 11.48 0.69
CA LEU A 89 -8.20 11.95 -0.59
C LEU A 89 -7.45 13.20 -1.06
N GLU A 90 -7.20 14.15 -0.18
CA GLU A 90 -6.46 15.37 -0.50
C GLU A 90 -5.03 15.07 -0.91
N ALA A 91 -4.44 14.02 -0.38
CA ALA A 91 -3.10 13.58 -0.72
C ALA A 91 -3.05 12.86 -2.08
N GLY A 92 -4.20 12.66 -2.72
CA GLY A 92 -4.26 11.98 -4.01
C GLY A 92 -4.16 10.47 -3.91
N ALA A 93 -4.64 9.89 -2.80
CA ALA A 93 -4.61 8.44 -2.61
C ALA A 93 -5.33 7.72 -3.73
N ALA A 94 -4.76 6.62 -4.21
CA ALA A 94 -5.40 5.76 -5.18
C ALA A 94 -6.47 4.88 -4.56
N GLY A 95 -6.39 4.65 -3.23
CA GLY A 95 -7.39 3.90 -2.50
C GLY A 95 -7.28 4.13 -1.01
N TYR A 96 -8.32 3.72 -0.29
CA TYR A 96 -8.39 3.86 1.16
C TYR A 96 -9.23 2.70 1.70
N LEU A 97 -8.66 1.89 2.59
CA LEU A 97 -9.33 0.73 3.15
C LEU A 97 -9.24 0.74 4.66
N GLN A 98 -10.36 0.44 5.31
CA GLN A 98 -10.40 0.27 6.76
C GLN A 98 -10.13 -1.19 7.12
N LYS A 99 -9.25 -1.43 8.07
CA LYS A 99 -8.98 -2.77 8.61
C LYS A 99 -10.07 -3.18 9.58
N PRO A 100 -10.47 -4.43 9.63
CA PRO A 100 -10.12 -5.46 8.66
C PRO A 100 -10.90 -5.27 7.37
N PHE A 101 -10.27 -5.55 6.24
CA PHE A 101 -10.96 -5.52 4.94
C PHE A 101 -10.88 -6.89 4.31
N ASP A 102 -11.83 -7.18 3.43
CA ASP A 102 -11.82 -8.44 2.72
C ASP A 102 -10.91 -8.37 1.49
N GLU A 103 -10.60 -9.53 0.95
CA GLU A 103 -9.71 -9.63 -0.21
C GLU A 103 -10.29 -8.94 -1.43
N ASP A 104 -11.61 -9.01 -1.62
CA ASP A 104 -12.26 -8.38 -2.76
C ASP A 104 -12.12 -6.86 -2.72
N SER A 105 -12.26 -6.26 -1.55
CA SER A 105 -12.06 -4.81 -1.39
C SER A 105 -10.64 -4.40 -1.73
N LEU A 106 -9.66 -5.19 -1.31
CA LEU A 106 -8.26 -4.94 -1.63
C LEU A 106 -8.03 -5.03 -3.14
N LEU A 107 -8.53 -6.09 -3.77
CA LEU A 107 -8.36 -6.28 -5.21
C LEU A 107 -9.03 -5.18 -6.01
N GLN A 108 -10.20 -4.72 -5.57
CA GLN A 108 -10.89 -3.62 -6.21
C GLN A 108 -10.08 -2.33 -6.13
N ALA A 109 -9.50 -2.03 -4.97
CA ALA A 109 -8.68 -0.85 -4.80
C ALA A 109 -7.44 -0.91 -5.69
N ILE A 110 -6.80 -2.07 -5.78
CA ILE A 110 -5.64 -2.28 -6.64
C ILE A 110 -6.02 -2.08 -8.10
N GLY A 111 -7.15 -2.62 -8.53
CA GLY A 111 -7.64 -2.45 -9.89
C GLY A 111 -7.92 -0.99 -10.24
N GLN A 112 -8.52 -0.25 -9.31
CA GLN A 112 -8.78 1.18 -9.48
C GLN A 112 -7.49 2.00 -9.54
N ALA A 113 -6.42 1.52 -8.93
CA ALA A 113 -5.11 2.15 -9.01
C ALA A 113 -4.39 1.87 -10.33
N GLY A 114 -4.98 1.07 -11.21
CA GLY A 114 -4.43 0.80 -12.52
C GLY A 114 -3.54 -0.42 -12.61
N PHE A 115 -3.70 -1.35 -11.70
CA PHE A 115 -2.81 -2.50 -11.61
C PHE A 115 -3.45 -3.80 -12.00
N ALA A 116 -2.62 -4.66 -12.62
CA ALA A 116 -2.98 -6.05 -12.88
C ALA A 116 -1.93 -6.97 -12.25
N PRO A 117 -2.29 -8.22 -11.92
CA PRO A 117 -1.33 -9.18 -11.41
C PRO A 117 -0.17 -9.36 -12.39
N SER A 118 1.04 -9.50 -11.83
CA SER A 118 2.25 -9.77 -12.61
C SER A 118 2.60 -11.25 -12.66
N GLY A 119 1.71 -12.12 -12.18
CA GLY A 119 1.91 -13.56 -12.23
C GLY A 119 1.78 -14.11 -13.64
N PRO A 120 1.68 -15.44 -13.79
CA PRO A 120 1.56 -16.05 -15.11
C PRO A 120 0.44 -15.41 -15.91
N VAL A 121 0.70 -15.19 -17.20
CA VAL A 121 -0.28 -14.56 -18.07
C VAL A 121 -1.51 -15.43 -18.16
N ARG A 122 -2.66 -14.82 -17.92
CA ARG A 122 -3.92 -15.52 -18.04
C ARG A 122 -4.34 -15.55 -19.49
N PRO A 123 -4.96 -16.65 -19.91
CA PRO A 123 -5.60 -16.64 -21.22
C PRO A 123 -6.65 -15.55 -21.24
N THR A 124 -6.66 -14.80 -22.24
CA THR A 124 -7.65 -13.75 -22.42
C THR A 124 -8.81 -14.24 -23.27
#